data_87774cf9d38389126110377755677279
#
_entry.id   87774cf9d38389126110377755677279
#
_cell.length_a   1.000
_cell.length_b   1.000
_cell.length_c   1.000
_cell.angle_alpha   90.00
_cell.angle_beta   90.00
_cell.angle_gamma   90.00
#
_symmetry.space_group_name_H-M   'P 1'
#
loop_
_entity.id
_entity.type
_entity.pdbx_description
1 polymer ?
#
loop_
_entity_poly.entity_id
_entity_poly.type
_entity_poly.pdbx_seq_one_letter_code
_entity_poly.pdbx_strand_id
1 'polypeptide(L)'
;MPATRTNILATLGRVLIASLLALSAGAASAEDTVTLPLTIKDHRFEPAEVHAPAGKPIALQVKNLGATAAEFESTVLHVEKVVAAGAEALIHVRPLEPGRYKFFDDFHRATEGFLVVP
;
A
#
# COMPACT_ATOMS: atom_id res chain seq x y z
N MET A 1 -22.52 75.51 -23.19
CA MET A 1 -23.22 74.24 -23.17
C MET A 1 -22.37 73.18 -22.52
N PRO A 2 -22.63 72.91 -21.31
CA PRO A 2 -21.86 71.82 -20.70
C PRO A 2 -22.42 70.50 -21.20
N ALA A 3 -21.56 69.77 -21.81
CA ALA A 3 -21.86 68.37 -22.12
C ALA A 3 -21.82 67.57 -20.84
N THR A 4 -22.95 67.07 -20.47
CA THR A 4 -23.03 66.15 -19.34
C THR A 4 -22.41 64.86 -19.76
N ARG A 5 -21.22 64.62 -19.33
CA ARG A 5 -20.61 63.32 -19.48
C ARG A 5 -21.09 62.44 -18.37
N THR A 6 -22.02 61.64 -18.69
CA THR A 6 -22.33 60.54 -17.81
C THR A 6 -21.25 59.47 -18.02
N ASN A 7 -20.29 59.47 -17.17
CA ASN A 7 -19.37 58.38 -17.11
C ASN A 7 -20.07 57.24 -16.42
N ILE A 8 -20.66 56.42 -17.20
CA ILE A 8 -21.10 55.12 -16.71
C ILE A 8 -19.88 54.27 -16.65
N LEU A 9 -19.22 54.34 -15.54
CA LEU A 9 -18.26 53.28 -15.16
C LEU A 9 -19.10 52.06 -14.87
N ALA A 10 -19.32 51.29 -15.89
CA ALA A 10 -19.74 49.92 -15.68
C ALA A 10 -18.61 49.20 -14.95
N THR A 11 -18.73 49.19 -13.68
CA THR A 11 -17.90 48.32 -12.86
C THR A 11 -18.40 46.91 -13.17
N LEU A 12 -17.82 46.32 -14.18
CA LEU A 12 -17.91 44.92 -14.39
C LEU A 12 -17.20 44.24 -13.22
N GLY A 13 -17.97 43.97 -12.21
CA GLY A 13 -17.50 43.05 -11.18
C GLY A 13 -17.25 41.72 -11.86
N ARG A 14 -16.03 41.50 -12.20
CA ARG A 14 -15.58 40.18 -12.55
C ARG A 14 -15.65 39.34 -11.28
N VAL A 15 -16.78 38.69 -11.13
CA VAL A 15 -16.83 37.55 -10.23
C VAL A 15 -16.00 36.49 -10.89
N LEU A 16 -14.72 36.44 -10.53
CA LEU A 16 -13.89 35.28 -10.73
C LEU A 16 -14.42 34.24 -9.79
N ILE A 17 -15.39 33.47 -10.29
CA ILE A 17 -15.67 32.20 -9.68
C ILE A 17 -14.44 31.35 -10.00
N ALA A 18 -13.48 31.41 -9.11
CA ALA A 18 -12.46 30.39 -9.06
C ALA A 18 -13.19 29.13 -8.70
N SER A 19 -13.58 28.38 -9.70
CA SER A 19 -13.97 26.98 -9.50
C SER A 19 -12.74 26.29 -8.99
N LEU A 20 -12.63 26.25 -7.67
CA LEU A 20 -11.70 25.38 -7.02
C LEU A 20 -12.22 23.99 -7.28
N LEU A 21 -11.82 23.42 -8.40
CA LEU A 21 -11.88 21.98 -8.58
C LEU A 21 -10.94 21.42 -7.51
N ALA A 22 -11.51 21.15 -6.37
CA ALA A 22 -10.88 20.27 -5.43
C ALA A 22 -10.80 18.91 -6.12
N LEU A 23 -9.69 18.71 -6.81
CA LEU A 23 -9.29 17.39 -7.23
C LEU A 23 -9.00 16.65 -5.92
N SER A 24 -10.03 16.08 -5.33
CA SER A 24 -9.85 15.04 -4.34
C SER A 24 -9.36 13.82 -5.11
N ALA A 25 -8.11 13.90 -5.57
CA ALA A 25 -7.40 12.70 -5.98
C ALA A 25 -7.48 11.75 -4.79
N GLY A 26 -8.20 10.65 -4.98
CA GLY A 26 -8.40 9.68 -3.94
C GLY A 26 -7.07 9.13 -3.45
N ALA A 27 -6.46 9.81 -2.50
CA ALA A 27 -5.37 9.28 -1.68
C ALA A 27 -5.87 8.23 -0.68
N ALA A 28 -7.12 7.77 -0.85
CA ALA A 28 -7.79 6.86 0.07
C ALA A 28 -7.09 5.49 0.17
N SER A 29 -6.39 5.03 -0.89
CA SER A 29 -5.79 3.69 -0.89
C SER A 29 -4.60 3.54 0.06
N ALA A 30 -3.82 4.61 0.32
CA ALA A 30 -2.68 4.55 1.23
C ALA A 30 -3.11 4.50 2.70
N GLU A 31 -4.21 5.19 3.07
CA GLU A 31 -4.76 5.20 4.42
C GLU A 31 -5.41 3.88 4.78
N ASP A 32 -5.91 3.15 3.78
CA ASP A 32 -6.56 1.85 3.98
C ASP A 32 -5.60 0.66 3.97
N THR A 33 -4.33 0.89 3.71
CA THR A 33 -3.32 -0.17 3.70
C THR A 33 -3.09 -0.70 5.11
N VAL A 34 -3.22 -2.01 5.25
CA VAL A 34 -2.97 -2.71 6.52
C VAL A 34 -1.54 -3.23 6.52
N THR A 35 -0.75 -2.77 7.47
CA THR A 35 0.63 -3.23 7.64
C THR A 35 0.68 -4.36 8.66
N LEU A 36 1.26 -5.48 8.27
CA LEU A 36 1.33 -6.69 9.08
C LEU A 36 2.79 -7.13 9.23
N PRO A 37 3.25 -7.37 10.48
CA PRO A 37 4.61 -7.83 10.72
C PRO A 37 4.77 -9.31 10.40
N LEU A 38 5.92 -9.67 9.85
CA LEU A 38 6.32 -11.03 9.57
C LEU A 38 7.83 -11.15 9.77
N THR A 39 8.25 -12.10 10.56
CA THR A 39 9.67 -12.34 10.85
C THR A 39 10.12 -13.65 10.25
N ILE A 40 11.33 -13.68 9.72
CA ILE A 40 12.02 -14.90 9.31
C ILE A 40 13.16 -15.14 10.32
N LYS A 41 13.12 -16.26 11.01
CA LYS A 41 14.14 -16.65 11.99
C LYS A 41 14.22 -18.17 12.08
N ASP A 42 15.43 -18.69 12.14
CA ASP A 42 15.69 -20.13 12.26
C ASP A 42 14.93 -20.96 11.18
N HIS A 43 14.93 -20.46 9.93
CA HIS A 43 14.22 -21.04 8.80
C HIS A 43 12.71 -21.21 9.04
N ARG A 44 12.10 -20.27 9.75
CA ARG A 44 10.66 -20.23 10.02
C ARG A 44 10.12 -18.82 9.81
N PHE A 45 8.88 -18.77 9.36
CA PHE A 45 8.10 -17.56 9.42
C PHE A 45 7.38 -17.46 10.77
N GLU A 46 7.46 -16.28 11.38
CA GLU A 46 6.78 -15.99 12.65
C GLU A 46 5.94 -14.72 12.49
N PRO A 47 4.62 -14.79 12.56
CA PRO A 47 3.79 -16.00 12.67
C PRO A 47 3.77 -16.83 11.38
N ALA A 48 3.53 -18.13 11.49
CA ALA A 48 3.36 -19.00 10.32
C ALA A 48 2.04 -18.73 9.58
N GLU A 49 1.06 -18.19 10.26
CA GLU A 49 -0.20 -17.71 9.69
C GLU A 49 -0.37 -16.23 10.01
N VAL A 50 -0.41 -15.42 8.96
CA VAL A 50 -0.66 -13.99 9.06
C VAL A 50 -2.11 -13.72 8.69
N HIS A 51 -2.86 -13.13 9.59
CA HIS A 51 -4.27 -12.81 9.36
C HIS A 51 -4.41 -11.40 8.80
N ALA A 52 -5.10 -11.26 7.69
CA ALA A 52 -5.35 -10.00 7.02
C ALA A 52 -6.84 -9.82 6.71
N PRO A 53 -7.34 -8.58 6.74
CA PRO A 53 -8.72 -8.31 6.35
C PRO A 53 -8.92 -8.48 4.85
N ALA A 54 -10.10 -8.92 4.45
CA ALA A 54 -10.51 -9.00 3.05
C ALA A 54 -10.65 -7.61 2.43
N GLY A 55 -10.34 -7.50 1.15
CA GLY A 55 -10.64 -6.32 0.34
C GLY A 55 -9.79 -5.09 0.61
N LYS A 56 -8.73 -5.19 1.40
CA LYS A 56 -7.82 -4.07 1.70
C LYS A 56 -6.42 -4.33 1.16
N PRO A 57 -5.73 -3.30 0.68
CA PRO A 57 -4.31 -3.40 0.38
C PRO A 57 -3.53 -3.82 1.63
N ILE A 58 -2.56 -4.69 1.46
CA ILE A 58 -1.74 -5.22 2.55
C ILE A 58 -0.29 -4.85 2.31
N ALA A 59 0.41 -4.49 3.36
CA ALA A 59 1.85 -4.36 3.38
C ALA A 59 2.42 -5.35 4.40
N LEU A 60 3.11 -6.36 3.94
CA LEU A 60 3.85 -7.27 4.81
C LEU A 60 5.20 -6.65 5.14
N GLN A 61 5.43 -6.41 6.42
CA GLN A 61 6.70 -5.90 6.91
C GLN A 61 7.57 -7.10 7.31
N VAL A 62 8.42 -7.53 6.39
CA VAL A 62 9.22 -8.73 6.55
C VAL A 62 10.59 -8.38 7.11
N LYS A 63 10.90 -8.92 8.28
CA LYS A 63 12.21 -8.82 8.91
C LYS A 63 12.96 -10.15 8.84
N ASN A 64 14.11 -10.16 8.21
CA ASN A 64 14.95 -11.34 8.19
C ASN A 64 15.96 -11.31 9.34
N LEU A 65 15.66 -12.02 10.40
CA LEU A 65 16.55 -12.19 11.56
C LEU A 65 17.47 -13.39 11.44
N GLY A 66 17.45 -14.07 10.31
CA GLY A 66 18.35 -15.18 10.01
C GLY A 66 19.75 -14.72 9.62
N ALA A 67 20.66 -15.67 9.56
CA ALA A 67 22.07 -15.44 9.20
C ALA A 67 22.31 -15.38 7.69
N THR A 68 21.34 -15.78 6.89
CA THR A 68 21.41 -15.84 5.42
C THR A 68 20.28 -15.05 4.78
N ALA A 69 20.45 -14.66 3.52
CA ALA A 69 19.38 -14.05 2.74
C ALA A 69 18.20 -15.03 2.59
N ALA A 70 17.01 -14.49 2.52
CA ALA A 70 15.78 -15.21 2.21
C ALA A 70 15.13 -14.59 0.96
N GLU A 71 14.45 -15.41 0.19
CA GLU A 71 13.61 -14.93 -0.91
C GLU A 71 12.15 -15.20 -0.56
N PHE A 72 11.47 -14.14 -0.14
CA PHE A 72 10.03 -14.21 0.06
C PHE A 72 9.34 -14.38 -1.28
N GLU A 73 8.62 -15.46 -1.46
CA GLU A 73 7.93 -15.76 -2.70
C GLU A 73 6.52 -16.27 -2.44
N SER A 74 5.61 -15.82 -3.26
CA SER A 74 4.26 -16.36 -3.32
C SER A 74 3.77 -16.38 -4.76
N THR A 75 3.57 -17.57 -5.29
CA THR A 75 3.04 -17.75 -6.65
C THR A 75 1.62 -17.22 -6.75
N VAL A 76 0.78 -17.52 -5.75
CA VAL A 76 -0.63 -17.10 -5.75
C VAL A 76 -0.81 -15.60 -5.53
N LEU A 77 0.13 -14.95 -4.83
CA LEU A 77 0.10 -13.50 -4.62
C LEU A 77 0.87 -12.71 -5.68
N HIS A 78 1.61 -13.39 -6.55
CA HIS A 78 2.49 -12.80 -7.55
C HIS A 78 3.54 -11.85 -6.94
N VAL A 79 4.19 -12.32 -5.91
CA VAL A 79 5.18 -11.55 -5.15
C VAL A 79 6.48 -12.33 -5.07
N GLU A 80 7.58 -11.62 -5.26
CA GLU A 80 8.94 -12.14 -5.12
C GLU A 80 9.85 -11.02 -4.60
N LYS A 81 10.55 -11.26 -3.49
CA LYS A 81 11.45 -10.29 -2.89
C LYS A 81 12.57 -10.94 -2.12
N VAL A 82 13.80 -10.61 -2.48
CA VAL A 82 14.97 -11.00 -1.68
C VAL A 82 15.11 -10.06 -0.49
N VAL A 83 15.25 -10.63 0.69
CA VAL A 83 15.49 -9.92 1.95
C VAL A 83 16.82 -10.39 2.51
N ALA A 84 17.82 -9.53 2.49
CA ALA A 84 19.14 -9.84 3.00
C ALA A 84 19.10 -10.19 4.49
N ALA A 85 20.10 -10.95 4.95
CA ALA A 85 20.25 -11.25 6.38
C ALA A 85 20.26 -9.95 7.20
N GLY A 86 19.47 -9.88 8.26
CA GLY A 86 19.35 -8.72 9.13
C GLY A 86 18.57 -7.54 8.52
N ALA A 87 18.11 -7.63 7.28
CA ALA A 87 17.36 -6.57 6.61
C ALA A 87 15.86 -6.71 6.80
N GLU A 88 15.18 -5.64 6.44
CA GLU A 88 13.73 -5.54 6.45
C GLU A 88 13.24 -5.10 5.06
N ALA A 89 12.12 -5.64 4.63
CA ALA A 89 11.47 -5.25 3.38
C ALA A 89 9.97 -5.10 3.60
N LEU A 90 9.40 -4.14 2.90
CA LEU A 90 7.97 -3.95 2.83
C LEU A 90 7.45 -4.56 1.53
N ILE A 91 6.56 -5.54 1.65
CA ILE A 91 6.01 -6.27 0.51
C ILE A 91 4.55 -5.93 0.36
N HIS A 92 4.20 -5.32 -0.76
CA HIS A 92 2.84 -4.93 -1.06
C HIS A 92 2.06 -6.08 -1.69
N VAL A 93 0.89 -6.34 -1.15
CA VAL A 93 -0.05 -7.35 -1.63
C VAL A 93 -1.36 -6.66 -1.99
N ARG A 94 -1.89 -6.98 -3.17
CA ARG A 94 -3.18 -6.48 -3.61
C ARG A 94 -4.31 -6.87 -2.65
N PRO A 95 -5.45 -6.17 -2.65
CA PRO A 95 -6.64 -6.61 -1.93
C PRO A 95 -7.01 -8.05 -2.30
N LEU A 96 -7.33 -8.85 -1.28
CA LEU A 96 -7.60 -10.27 -1.43
C LEU A 96 -9.03 -10.61 -1.01
N GLU A 97 -9.57 -11.63 -1.65
CA GLU A 97 -10.79 -12.29 -1.21
C GLU A 97 -10.51 -13.27 -0.07
N PRO A 98 -11.52 -13.72 0.67
CA PRO A 98 -11.36 -14.75 1.69
C PRO A 98 -10.65 -15.98 1.14
N GLY A 99 -9.66 -16.50 1.89
CA GLY A 99 -8.87 -17.64 1.48
C GLY A 99 -7.56 -17.79 2.22
N ARG A 100 -6.81 -18.79 1.84
CA ARG A 100 -5.45 -19.07 2.33
C ARG A 100 -4.47 -18.93 1.17
N TYR A 101 -3.47 -18.11 1.37
CA TYR A 101 -2.49 -17.77 0.34
C TYR A 101 -1.10 -18.15 0.83
N LYS A 102 -0.53 -19.16 0.21
CA LYS A 102 0.78 -19.67 0.59
C LYS A 102 1.90 -18.72 0.20
N PHE A 103 2.88 -18.56 1.06
CA PHE A 103 4.17 -17.98 0.76
C PHE A 103 5.29 -18.88 1.32
N PHE A 104 6.49 -18.71 0.82
CA PHE A 104 7.64 -19.52 1.21
C PHE A 104 8.95 -18.76 0.98
N ASP A 105 10.02 -19.29 1.53
CA ASP A 105 11.38 -18.83 1.24
C ASP A 105 11.96 -19.70 0.12
N ASP A 106 12.14 -19.13 -1.08
CA ASP A 106 12.62 -19.90 -2.22
C ASP A 106 14.06 -20.40 -2.07
N PHE A 107 14.85 -19.77 -1.18
CA PHE A 107 16.17 -20.24 -0.83
C PHE A 107 16.16 -21.41 0.18
N HIS A 108 15.04 -21.58 0.87
CA HIS A 108 14.81 -22.64 1.86
C HIS A 108 13.36 -23.10 1.77
N ARG A 109 13.05 -23.89 0.77
CA ARG A 109 11.66 -24.18 0.36
C ARG A 109 10.79 -24.89 1.40
N ALA A 110 11.39 -25.52 2.39
CA ALA A 110 10.64 -26.08 3.51
C ALA A 110 10.11 -25.00 4.47
N THR A 111 10.62 -23.77 4.37
CA THR A 111 10.18 -22.62 5.15
C THR A 111 8.98 -21.99 4.46
N GLU A 112 7.81 -22.18 5.03
CA GLU A 112 6.55 -21.72 4.44
C GLU A 112 5.58 -21.15 5.47
N GLY A 113 4.63 -20.35 5.00
CA GLY A 113 3.56 -19.79 5.79
C GLY A 113 2.35 -19.45 4.93
N PHE A 114 1.33 -18.91 5.57
CA PHE A 114 0.08 -18.56 4.92
C PHE A 114 -0.40 -17.18 5.33
N LEU A 115 -0.87 -16.44 4.36
CA LEU A 115 -1.70 -15.27 4.57
C LEU A 115 -3.16 -15.75 4.59
N VAL A 116 -3.83 -15.54 5.72
CA VAL A 116 -5.20 -16.03 5.94
C VAL A 116 -6.16 -14.85 5.95
N VAL A 117 -7.11 -14.86 5.05
CA VAL A 117 -8.15 -13.84 4.94
C VAL A 117 -9.49 -14.47 5.28
N PRO A 118 -10.15 -13.99 6.34
CA PRO A 118 -11.44 -14.51 6.77
C PRO A 118 -12.59 -14.17 5.84
#